data_3a1968b726be9ed7cf07a6a72547ce62
#
_entry.id   3a1968b726be9ed7cf07a6a72547ce62
#
_cell.length_a   1.000
_cell.length_b   1.000
_cell.length_c   1.000
_cell.angle_alpha   90.00
_cell.angle_beta   90.00
_cell.angle_gamma   90.00
#
_symmetry.space_group_name_H-M   'P 1'
#
loop_
_entity.id
_entity.type
_entity.pdbx_description
1 polymer ?
#
loop_
_entity_poly.entity_id
_entity_poly.type
_entity_poly.pdbx_seq_one_letter_code
_entity_poly.pdbx_strand_id
1 'polypeptide(L)'
;MRKSHWVGVSAAIGVLALCTLTLFPGHAAAQQYPSKNISLIAAVAPGTPFDLLARVFAERLRQKLGVSVVVENVTGGQGLIATQRVLNSKSDGYTLLVTSVGLATTPLVVRNAGYKAEDFAPVAPLGQVPYIIFINSTVPATDVPSLVSYLRSNIKSVNFGVLTTSHLGILLARKFGAVAGGELTEINYRGSVEMTAALLANDIQMIPTTYSVAGPHLASGKLRAIGVAGPKPVGASDSR
;
A
#
# COMPACT_ATOMS: atom_id res chain seq x y z
N MET A 1 25.83 87.03 5.18
CA MET A 1 25.04 86.11 4.39
C MET A 1 25.72 84.70 4.36
N ARG A 2 25.44 83.83 5.31
CA ARG A 2 26.04 82.48 5.34
C ARG A 2 25.30 81.54 6.35
N LYS A 3 24.02 81.19 6.10
CA LYS A 3 23.22 80.31 6.99
C LYS A 3 22.34 79.27 6.25
N SER A 4 22.56 78.94 4.98
CA SER A 4 21.62 78.02 4.24
C SER A 4 22.16 76.65 3.86
N HIS A 5 23.37 76.25 4.23
CA HIS A 5 23.93 74.94 3.78
C HIS A 5 23.80 73.77 4.78
N TRP A 6 23.42 74.04 6.02
CA TRP A 6 23.36 73.00 7.07
C TRP A 6 22.01 72.22 7.13
N VAL A 7 20.95 72.81 6.64
CA VAL A 7 19.61 72.15 6.68
C VAL A 7 19.51 71.06 5.61
N GLY A 8 20.16 71.17 4.47
CA GLY A 8 20.14 70.21 3.41
C GLY A 8 20.87 68.86 3.75
N VAL A 9 21.99 68.91 4.50
CA VAL A 9 22.80 67.81 4.84
C VAL A 9 22.11 66.88 5.89
N SER A 10 21.42 67.50 6.86
CA SER A 10 20.69 66.76 7.89
C SER A 10 19.47 65.97 7.33
N ALA A 11 18.79 66.56 6.32
CA ALA A 11 17.67 65.94 5.66
C ALA A 11 18.11 64.69 4.79
N ALA A 12 19.27 64.83 4.10
CA ALA A 12 19.82 63.73 3.28
C ALA A 12 20.29 62.54 4.12
N ILE A 13 20.88 62.77 5.28
CA ILE A 13 21.31 61.67 6.21
C ILE A 13 20.08 60.97 6.81
N GLY A 14 18.99 61.67 7.12
CA GLY A 14 17.75 61.09 7.64
C GLY A 14 17.06 60.16 6.62
N VAL A 15 17.04 60.54 5.35
CA VAL A 15 16.44 59.72 4.28
C VAL A 15 17.30 58.49 3.98
N LEU A 16 18.63 58.58 4.04
CA LEU A 16 19.52 57.44 3.83
C LEU A 16 19.45 56.44 4.98
N ALA A 17 19.25 56.87 6.22
CA ALA A 17 19.06 56.01 7.38
C ALA A 17 17.70 55.30 7.38
N LEU A 18 16.65 55.91 6.80
CA LEU A 18 15.32 55.31 6.69
C LEU A 18 15.26 54.22 5.57
N CYS A 19 16.04 54.41 4.49
CA CYS A 19 16.13 53.41 3.41
C CYS A 19 16.93 52.16 3.78
N THR A 20 17.85 52.21 4.76
CA THR A 20 18.63 51.05 5.19
C THR A 20 17.87 50.14 6.15
N LEU A 21 16.79 50.63 6.81
CA LEU A 21 15.97 49.79 7.70
C LEU A 21 15.00 48.83 6.98
N THR A 22 14.75 49.05 5.67
CA THR A 22 13.80 48.23 4.90
C THR A 22 14.45 47.07 4.16
N LEU A 23 15.77 46.92 4.21
CA LEU A 23 16.53 45.89 3.48
C LEU A 23 16.97 44.67 4.34
N PHE A 24 16.45 44.53 5.57
CA PHE A 24 16.58 43.23 6.23
C PHE A 24 15.60 42.28 5.54
N PRO A 25 16.08 41.28 4.74
CA PRO A 25 15.21 40.21 4.31
C PRO A 25 14.73 39.54 5.60
N GLY A 26 13.46 39.74 5.94
CA GLY A 26 12.84 38.96 7.01
C GLY A 26 13.20 37.50 6.72
N HIS A 27 13.97 36.88 7.62
CA HIS A 27 14.23 35.45 7.54
C HIS A 27 12.85 34.81 7.56
N ALA A 28 12.35 34.40 6.40
CA ALA A 28 11.22 33.49 6.31
C ALA A 28 11.68 32.24 7.09
N ALA A 29 11.36 32.20 8.38
CA ALA A 29 11.60 31.01 9.18
C ALA A 29 10.85 29.89 8.45
N ALA A 30 11.58 29.02 7.78
CA ALA A 30 11.02 27.85 7.16
C ALA A 30 10.19 27.17 8.24
N GLN A 31 8.88 27.08 8.06
CA GLN A 31 8.01 26.43 9.04
C GLN A 31 8.56 25.04 9.29
N GLN A 32 8.99 24.81 10.53
CA GLN A 32 9.60 23.54 10.93
C GLN A 32 8.56 22.43 10.71
N TYR A 33 8.84 21.53 9.78
CA TYR A 33 7.99 20.36 9.54
C TYR A 33 8.44 19.22 10.48
N PRO A 34 7.49 18.52 11.15
CA PRO A 34 6.06 18.83 11.25
C PRO A 34 5.76 19.85 12.36
N SER A 35 4.79 20.76 12.12
CA SER A 35 4.29 21.75 13.09
C SER A 35 2.86 21.48 13.57
N LYS A 36 2.19 20.45 13.04
CA LYS A 36 0.81 20.02 13.37
C LYS A 36 0.69 18.51 13.28
N ASN A 37 -0.45 17.99 13.72
CA ASN A 37 -0.75 16.56 13.70
C ASN A 37 -0.69 15.98 12.28
N ILE A 38 -0.24 14.72 12.16
CA ILE A 38 -0.20 13.95 10.92
C ILE A 38 -1.34 12.93 10.95
N SER A 39 -2.11 12.83 9.86
CA SER A 39 -3.15 11.81 9.69
C SER A 39 -2.64 10.69 8.80
N LEU A 40 -2.70 9.45 9.30
CA LEU A 40 -2.48 8.22 8.54
C LEU A 40 -3.83 7.64 8.15
N ILE A 41 -4.22 7.80 6.89
CA ILE A 41 -5.46 7.25 6.36
C ILE A 41 -5.21 5.78 5.98
N ALA A 42 -5.76 4.86 6.78
CA ALA A 42 -5.62 3.42 6.56
C ALA A 42 -6.81 2.88 5.75
N ALA A 43 -6.52 2.37 4.56
CA ALA A 43 -7.52 1.80 3.64
C ALA A 43 -7.96 0.38 4.07
N VAL A 44 -8.10 0.13 5.38
CA VAL A 44 -8.40 -1.18 5.97
C VAL A 44 -9.31 -1.04 7.18
N ALA A 45 -10.01 -2.13 7.54
CA ALA A 45 -10.82 -2.17 8.74
C ALA A 45 -9.96 -2.14 10.01
N PRO A 46 -10.46 -1.55 11.10
CA PRO A 46 -9.80 -1.59 12.40
C PRO A 46 -9.54 -3.03 12.87
N GLY A 47 -8.41 -3.25 13.56
CA GLY A 47 -8.02 -4.55 14.12
C GLY A 47 -7.44 -5.55 13.12
N THR A 48 -7.36 -5.19 11.84
CA THR A 48 -6.66 -6.02 10.84
C THR A 48 -5.14 -5.95 11.03
N PRO A 49 -4.35 -6.92 10.53
CA PRO A 49 -2.88 -6.86 10.60
C PRO A 49 -2.29 -5.58 10.02
N PHE A 50 -2.90 -5.05 8.96
CA PHE A 50 -2.45 -3.78 8.36
C PHE A 50 -2.80 -2.56 9.23
N ASP A 51 -3.92 -2.57 9.94
CA ASP A 51 -4.26 -1.51 10.91
C ASP A 51 -3.31 -1.52 12.10
N LEU A 52 -3.01 -2.71 12.64
CA LEU A 52 -2.04 -2.85 13.73
C LEU A 52 -0.65 -2.34 13.31
N LEU A 53 -0.21 -2.67 12.10
CA LEU A 53 1.05 -2.19 11.55
C LEU A 53 1.05 -0.65 11.41
N ALA A 54 -0.05 -0.07 10.92
CA ALA A 54 -0.21 1.39 10.83
C ALA A 54 -0.12 2.07 12.19
N ARG A 55 -0.72 1.48 13.24
CA ARG A 55 -0.67 2.02 14.62
C ARG A 55 0.72 1.93 15.23
N VAL A 56 1.43 0.83 15.03
CA VAL A 56 2.83 0.69 15.46
C VAL A 56 3.70 1.75 14.77
N PHE A 57 3.49 1.97 13.50
CA PHE A 57 4.23 2.99 12.74
C PHE A 57 3.88 4.41 13.20
N ALA A 58 2.59 4.69 13.42
CA ALA A 58 2.13 5.97 13.97
C ALA A 58 2.79 6.31 15.29
N GLU A 59 2.87 5.34 16.22
CA GLU A 59 3.51 5.54 17.51
C GLU A 59 5.01 5.80 17.37
N ARG A 60 5.70 5.10 16.47
CA ARG A 60 7.12 5.35 16.18
C ARG A 60 7.36 6.73 15.59
N LEU A 61 6.49 7.16 14.65
CA LEU A 61 6.55 8.51 14.10
C LEU A 61 6.29 9.58 15.17
N ARG A 62 5.29 9.38 16.02
CA ARG A 62 4.98 10.29 17.14
C ARG A 62 6.18 10.50 18.04
N GLN A 63 6.86 9.41 18.43
CA GLN A 63 8.05 9.47 19.27
C GLN A 63 9.21 10.21 18.59
N LYS A 64 9.37 10.01 17.26
CA LYS A 64 10.48 10.61 16.51
C LYS A 64 10.26 12.06 16.13
N LEU A 65 9.02 12.42 15.83
CA LEU A 65 8.67 13.75 15.27
C LEU A 65 8.13 14.72 16.32
N GLY A 66 7.75 14.25 17.52
CA GLY A 66 7.24 15.09 18.60
C GLY A 66 5.84 15.65 18.37
N VAL A 67 5.12 15.20 17.32
CA VAL A 67 3.74 15.59 17.02
C VAL A 67 2.80 14.39 17.09
N SER A 68 1.51 14.63 17.27
CA SER A 68 0.50 13.56 17.23
C SER A 68 0.40 12.97 15.84
N VAL A 69 0.33 11.62 15.75
CA VAL A 69 0.11 10.88 14.51
C VAL A 69 -1.13 10.01 14.69
N VAL A 70 -2.20 10.34 13.98
CA VAL A 70 -3.52 9.73 14.14
C VAL A 70 -3.80 8.75 13.01
N VAL A 71 -4.19 7.52 13.33
CA VAL A 71 -4.64 6.53 12.35
C VAL A 71 -6.15 6.62 12.20
N GLU A 72 -6.60 6.89 10.97
CA GLU A 72 -8.00 6.93 10.59
C GLU A 72 -8.30 5.77 9.63
N ASN A 73 -9.19 4.86 10.02
CA ASN A 73 -9.61 3.76 9.17
C ASN A 73 -10.73 4.21 8.23
N VAL A 74 -10.46 4.19 6.93
CA VAL A 74 -11.41 4.56 5.88
C VAL A 74 -11.61 3.37 4.97
N THR A 75 -12.70 2.64 5.19
CA THR A 75 -13.04 1.44 4.42
C THR A 75 -13.98 1.74 3.26
N GLY A 76 -14.10 0.79 2.34
CA GLY A 76 -15.05 0.85 1.22
C GLY A 76 -14.39 0.97 -0.15
N GLY A 77 -15.13 0.50 -1.17
CA GLY A 77 -14.67 0.51 -2.56
C GLY A 77 -13.31 -0.19 -2.77
N GLN A 78 -12.99 -1.20 -1.96
CA GLN A 78 -11.68 -1.89 -2.01
C GLN A 78 -10.48 -0.94 -1.80
N GLY A 79 -10.66 0.05 -0.91
CA GLY A 79 -9.65 1.08 -0.62
C GLY A 79 -9.76 2.35 -1.47
N LEU A 80 -10.65 2.38 -2.46
CA LEU A 80 -10.86 3.56 -3.33
C LEU A 80 -11.23 4.82 -2.53
N ILE A 81 -12.11 4.69 -1.53
CA ILE A 81 -12.56 5.84 -0.74
C ILE A 81 -11.39 6.47 0.02
N ALA A 82 -10.57 5.66 0.68
CA ALA A 82 -9.36 6.12 1.36
C ALA A 82 -8.36 6.76 0.39
N THR A 83 -8.12 6.11 -0.74
CA THR A 83 -7.20 6.57 -1.78
C THR A 83 -7.62 7.92 -2.33
N GLN A 84 -8.89 8.09 -2.70
CA GLN A 84 -9.41 9.37 -3.20
C GLN A 84 -9.40 10.47 -2.14
N ARG A 85 -9.66 10.14 -0.86
CA ARG A 85 -9.56 11.10 0.23
C ARG A 85 -8.15 11.68 0.35
N VAL A 86 -7.11 10.84 0.24
CA VAL A 86 -5.72 11.30 0.29
C VAL A 86 -5.35 12.07 -0.98
N LEU A 87 -5.76 11.59 -2.15
CA LEU A 87 -5.52 12.26 -3.43
C LEU A 87 -6.06 13.70 -3.44
N ASN A 88 -7.24 13.91 -2.84
CA ASN A 88 -7.89 15.22 -2.74
C ASN A 88 -7.38 16.07 -1.55
N SER A 89 -6.43 15.58 -0.75
CA SER A 89 -5.82 16.32 0.34
C SER A 89 -4.67 17.20 -0.16
N LYS A 90 -4.18 18.10 0.71
CA LYS A 90 -2.98 18.90 0.39
C LYS A 90 -1.75 17.99 0.37
N SER A 91 -0.86 18.20 -0.60
CA SER A 91 0.43 17.49 -0.70
C SER A 91 1.50 18.12 0.21
N ASP A 92 1.13 18.39 1.48
CA ASP A 92 1.98 19.05 2.48
C ASP A 92 2.63 18.08 3.48
N GLY A 93 2.46 16.77 3.27
CA GLY A 93 3.03 15.73 4.11
C GLY A 93 2.25 15.44 5.41
N TYR A 94 1.10 16.09 5.66
CA TYR A 94 0.31 15.87 6.87
C TYR A 94 -0.83 14.87 6.71
N THR A 95 -1.13 14.45 5.46
CA THR A 95 -2.10 13.39 5.20
C THR A 95 -1.40 12.30 4.38
N LEU A 96 -1.23 11.12 4.97
CA LEU A 96 -0.52 10.00 4.38
C LEU A 96 -1.47 8.82 4.19
N LEU A 97 -1.33 8.10 3.08
CA LEU A 97 -2.08 6.88 2.81
C LEU A 97 -1.30 5.66 3.30
N VAL A 98 -1.93 4.84 4.15
CA VAL A 98 -1.47 3.48 4.46
C VAL A 98 -2.27 2.51 3.61
N THR A 99 -1.60 1.89 2.67
CA THR A 99 -2.21 1.02 1.68
C THR A 99 -1.32 -0.20 1.39
N SER A 100 -1.78 -1.08 0.53
CA SER A 100 -1.05 -2.27 0.09
C SER A 100 -0.85 -2.24 -1.43
N VAL A 101 -0.47 -3.37 -1.99
CA VAL A 101 -0.39 -3.59 -3.44
C VAL A 101 -1.68 -3.17 -4.17
N GLY A 102 -2.81 -3.08 -3.46
CA GLY A 102 -4.09 -2.60 -4.00
C GLY A 102 -4.00 -1.23 -4.67
N LEU A 103 -3.15 -0.32 -4.18
CA LEU A 103 -2.94 0.98 -4.82
C LEU A 103 -2.51 0.85 -6.29
N ALA A 104 -1.61 -0.08 -6.58
CA ALA A 104 -1.11 -0.30 -7.93
C ALA A 104 -2.02 -1.24 -8.76
N THR A 105 -2.72 -2.18 -8.12
CA THR A 105 -3.49 -3.21 -8.85
C THR A 105 -4.93 -2.82 -9.12
N THR A 106 -5.54 -1.96 -8.29
CA THR A 106 -6.93 -1.52 -8.49
C THR A 106 -7.15 -0.85 -9.85
N PRO A 107 -6.30 0.08 -10.34
CA PRO A 107 -6.48 0.67 -11.66
C PRO A 107 -6.36 -0.32 -12.82
N LEU A 108 -5.76 -1.49 -12.62
CA LEU A 108 -5.62 -2.53 -13.65
C LEU A 108 -6.89 -3.37 -13.84
N VAL A 109 -7.78 -3.39 -12.86
CA VAL A 109 -8.98 -4.25 -12.85
C VAL A 109 -10.29 -3.47 -12.68
N VAL A 110 -10.24 -2.27 -12.10
CA VAL A 110 -11.40 -1.40 -11.93
C VAL A 110 -11.41 -0.34 -13.01
N ARG A 111 -12.42 -0.42 -13.89
CA ARG A 111 -12.64 0.62 -14.90
C ARG A 111 -12.97 1.94 -14.18
N ASN A 112 -12.24 3.02 -14.48
CA ASN A 112 -12.40 4.34 -13.87
C ASN A 112 -12.13 4.35 -12.35
N ALA A 113 -11.00 3.83 -11.92
CA ALA A 113 -10.54 3.91 -10.51
C ALA A 113 -10.40 5.36 -10.02
N GLY A 114 -10.28 6.34 -10.93
CA GLY A 114 -10.20 7.76 -10.61
C GLY A 114 -8.83 8.20 -10.09
N TYR A 115 -7.82 7.33 -10.19
CA TYR A 115 -6.43 7.64 -9.85
C TYR A 115 -5.46 6.72 -10.59
N LYS A 116 -4.19 7.07 -10.59
CA LYS A 116 -3.05 6.24 -11.01
C LYS A 116 -2.09 6.08 -9.82
N ALA A 117 -1.29 5.01 -9.80
CA ALA A 117 -0.31 4.81 -8.73
C ALA A 117 0.72 5.95 -8.68
N GLU A 118 1.03 6.54 -9.84
CA GLU A 118 1.97 7.65 -10.02
C GLU A 118 1.48 8.98 -9.43
N ASP A 119 0.19 9.10 -9.12
CA ASP A 119 -0.36 10.28 -8.44
C ASP A 119 0.08 10.35 -6.97
N PHE A 120 0.71 9.30 -6.45
CA PHE A 120 1.18 9.19 -5.07
C PHE A 120 2.70 9.11 -4.99
N ALA A 121 3.30 9.93 -4.13
CA ALA A 121 4.71 9.80 -3.79
C ALA A 121 4.90 8.72 -2.70
N PRO A 122 5.65 7.64 -2.95
CA PRO A 122 5.91 6.63 -1.93
C PRO A 122 6.82 7.20 -0.83
N VAL A 123 6.45 6.97 0.44
CA VAL A 123 7.21 7.46 1.61
C VAL A 123 8.11 6.36 2.15
N ALA A 124 7.54 5.24 2.58
CA ALA A 124 8.30 4.11 3.12
C ALA A 124 7.49 2.81 3.08
N PRO A 125 8.14 1.65 2.92
CA PRO A 125 7.50 0.36 3.15
C PRO A 125 7.35 0.14 4.67
N LEU A 126 6.15 -0.28 5.10
CA LEU A 126 5.88 -0.62 6.50
C LEU A 126 6.14 -2.09 6.80
N GLY A 127 6.07 -2.96 5.79
CA GLY A 127 6.28 -4.39 5.91
C GLY A 127 5.86 -5.11 4.63
N GLN A 128 6.06 -6.42 4.62
CA GLN A 128 5.65 -7.29 3.52
C GLN A 128 4.80 -8.43 4.05
N VAL A 129 3.69 -8.69 3.38
CA VAL A 129 2.83 -9.85 3.63
C VAL A 129 2.83 -10.69 2.36
N PRO A 130 3.66 -11.74 2.28
CA PRO A 130 3.73 -12.55 1.07
C PRO A 130 2.44 -13.34 0.88
N TYR A 131 1.94 -13.34 -0.35
CA TYR A 131 0.90 -14.26 -0.79
C TYR A 131 1.55 -15.55 -1.26
N ILE A 132 1.03 -16.68 -0.80
CA ILE A 132 1.48 -18.01 -1.15
C ILE A 132 0.40 -18.65 -2.00
N ILE A 133 0.78 -19.34 -3.04
CA ILE A 133 -0.12 -20.17 -3.85
C ILE A 133 -0.25 -21.51 -3.16
N PHE A 134 -1.44 -21.78 -2.65
CA PHE A 134 -1.81 -23.07 -2.10
C PHE A 134 -2.67 -23.84 -3.10
N ILE A 135 -2.45 -25.13 -3.17
CA ILE A 135 -3.26 -26.04 -3.97
C ILE A 135 -3.82 -27.18 -3.09
N ASN A 136 -4.94 -27.74 -3.50
CA ASN A 136 -5.42 -29.00 -2.94
C ASN A 136 -4.46 -30.12 -3.35
N SER A 137 -4.25 -31.12 -2.48
CA SER A 137 -3.32 -32.24 -2.73
C SER A 137 -3.73 -33.12 -3.89
N THR A 138 -4.97 -33.07 -4.36
CA THR A 138 -5.45 -33.74 -5.58
C THR A 138 -4.80 -33.21 -6.86
N VAL A 139 -4.30 -31.99 -6.84
CA VAL A 139 -3.52 -31.41 -7.95
C VAL A 139 -2.10 -31.99 -7.88
N PRO A 140 -1.63 -32.75 -8.87
CA PRO A 140 -0.33 -33.43 -8.83
C PRO A 140 0.83 -32.50 -9.20
N ALA A 141 0.98 -31.40 -8.46
CA ALA A 141 2.03 -30.43 -8.64
C ALA A 141 2.80 -30.21 -7.32
N THR A 142 4.11 -30.00 -7.42
CA THR A 142 5.01 -29.78 -6.28
C THR A 142 5.70 -28.42 -6.32
N ASP A 143 5.65 -27.75 -7.47
CA ASP A 143 6.26 -26.45 -7.73
C ASP A 143 5.46 -25.68 -8.81
N VAL A 144 5.85 -24.45 -9.09
CA VAL A 144 5.17 -23.61 -10.09
C VAL A 144 5.30 -24.19 -11.52
N PRO A 145 6.46 -24.69 -12.00
CA PRO A 145 6.57 -25.31 -13.30
C PRO A 145 5.64 -26.51 -13.50
N SER A 146 5.59 -27.44 -12.55
CA SER A 146 4.71 -28.60 -12.61
C SER A 146 3.24 -28.22 -12.53
N LEU A 147 2.89 -27.20 -11.73
CA LEU A 147 1.55 -26.63 -11.70
C LEU A 147 1.14 -26.06 -13.07
N VAL A 148 1.99 -25.27 -13.72
CA VAL A 148 1.71 -24.73 -15.05
C VAL A 148 1.54 -25.84 -16.08
N SER A 149 2.38 -26.90 -16.01
CA SER A 149 2.24 -28.06 -16.89
C SER A 149 0.91 -28.78 -16.69
N TYR A 150 0.50 -28.98 -15.46
CA TYR A 150 -0.79 -29.57 -15.13
C TYR A 150 -1.97 -28.72 -15.64
N LEU A 151 -1.90 -27.40 -15.43
CA LEU A 151 -2.94 -26.47 -15.87
C LEU A 151 -3.13 -26.49 -17.39
N ARG A 152 -2.08 -26.64 -18.18
CA ARG A 152 -2.18 -26.71 -19.67
C ARG A 152 -3.13 -27.80 -20.15
N SER A 153 -3.18 -28.92 -19.46
CA SER A 153 -4.04 -30.06 -19.83
C SER A 153 -5.38 -30.08 -19.07
N ASN A 154 -5.49 -29.31 -17.95
CA ASN A 154 -6.61 -29.43 -17.02
C ASN A 154 -7.26 -28.10 -16.66
N ILE A 155 -7.03 -27.03 -17.44
CA ILE A 155 -7.42 -25.67 -17.08
C ILE A 155 -8.91 -25.51 -16.80
N LYS A 156 -9.77 -26.26 -17.52
CA LYS A 156 -11.23 -26.21 -17.36
C LYS A 156 -11.73 -26.92 -16.10
N SER A 157 -10.92 -27.77 -15.48
CA SER A 157 -11.27 -28.51 -14.26
C SER A 157 -10.64 -27.93 -13.01
N VAL A 158 -9.91 -26.84 -13.13
CA VAL A 158 -9.25 -26.16 -12.00
C VAL A 158 -9.96 -24.85 -11.71
N ASN A 159 -10.58 -24.77 -10.54
CA ASN A 159 -11.18 -23.55 -10.02
C ASN A 159 -10.16 -22.80 -9.17
N PHE A 160 -10.06 -21.51 -9.40
CA PHE A 160 -9.19 -20.60 -8.67
C PHE A 160 -10.00 -19.72 -7.72
N GLY A 161 -9.80 -19.86 -6.42
CA GLY A 161 -10.46 -19.03 -5.43
C GLY A 161 -9.84 -17.63 -5.39
N VAL A 162 -10.68 -16.61 -5.42
CA VAL A 162 -10.28 -15.21 -5.33
C VAL A 162 -11.11 -14.50 -4.26
N LEU A 163 -10.52 -13.52 -3.58
CA LEU A 163 -11.27 -12.66 -2.66
C LEU A 163 -11.90 -11.51 -3.44
N THR A 164 -13.16 -11.23 -3.19
CA THR A 164 -13.88 -10.08 -3.78
C THR A 164 -13.20 -8.73 -3.49
N THR A 165 -12.38 -8.69 -2.45
CA THR A 165 -11.66 -7.50 -1.98
C THR A 165 -10.18 -7.46 -2.42
N SER A 166 -9.71 -8.46 -3.20
CA SER A 166 -8.30 -8.57 -3.57
C SER A 166 -8.11 -8.69 -5.08
N HIS A 167 -7.77 -7.60 -5.72
CA HIS A 167 -7.42 -7.59 -7.15
C HIS A 167 -6.16 -8.41 -7.46
N LEU A 168 -5.24 -8.59 -6.50
CA LEU A 168 -4.06 -9.44 -6.69
C LEU A 168 -4.44 -10.87 -7.01
N GLY A 169 -5.46 -11.43 -6.34
CA GLY A 169 -5.96 -12.79 -6.62
C GLY A 169 -6.42 -12.93 -8.07
N ILE A 170 -7.19 -11.98 -8.56
CA ILE A 170 -7.68 -11.92 -9.94
C ILE A 170 -6.51 -11.85 -10.93
N LEU A 171 -5.53 -10.99 -10.67
CA LEU A 171 -4.35 -10.86 -11.53
C LEU A 171 -3.51 -12.14 -11.57
N LEU A 172 -3.37 -12.83 -10.43
CA LEU A 172 -2.69 -14.13 -10.36
C LEU A 172 -3.45 -15.20 -11.15
N ALA A 173 -4.79 -15.28 -11.02
CA ALA A 173 -5.60 -16.21 -11.80
C ALA A 173 -5.42 -15.99 -13.31
N ARG A 174 -5.50 -14.74 -13.76
CA ARG A 174 -5.27 -14.36 -15.16
C ARG A 174 -3.85 -14.69 -15.63
N LYS A 175 -2.84 -14.44 -14.79
CA LYS A 175 -1.45 -14.76 -15.12
C LYS A 175 -1.22 -16.24 -15.27
N PHE A 176 -1.72 -17.07 -14.34
CA PHE A 176 -1.66 -18.54 -14.45
C PHE A 176 -2.41 -19.03 -15.69
N GLY A 177 -3.61 -18.51 -15.94
CA GLY A 177 -4.39 -18.83 -17.13
C GLY A 177 -3.62 -18.52 -18.41
N ALA A 178 -3.08 -17.31 -18.55
CA ALA A 178 -2.33 -16.90 -19.73
C ALA A 178 -1.09 -17.77 -20.00
N VAL A 179 -0.32 -18.14 -18.94
CA VAL A 179 0.87 -19.00 -19.07
C VAL A 179 0.46 -20.46 -19.39
N ALA A 180 -0.70 -20.90 -18.93
CA ALA A 180 -1.26 -22.22 -19.23
C ALA A 180 -1.95 -22.30 -20.59
N GLY A 181 -2.19 -21.16 -21.27
CA GLY A 181 -2.81 -21.12 -22.59
C GLY A 181 -4.34 -21.05 -22.58
N GLY A 182 -4.95 -20.54 -21.49
CA GLY A 182 -6.40 -20.40 -21.37
C GLY A 182 -6.81 -19.50 -20.21
N GLU A 183 -8.04 -19.66 -19.74
CA GLU A 183 -8.58 -18.93 -18.59
C GLU A 183 -8.97 -19.90 -17.49
N LEU A 184 -8.64 -19.57 -16.22
CA LEU A 184 -9.08 -20.27 -15.04
C LEU A 184 -10.47 -19.80 -14.64
N THR A 185 -11.27 -20.72 -14.10
CA THR A 185 -12.56 -20.35 -13.49
C THR A 185 -12.32 -19.70 -12.14
N GLU A 186 -12.66 -18.42 -12.02
CA GLU A 186 -12.53 -17.64 -10.79
C GLU A 186 -13.77 -17.83 -9.92
N ILE A 187 -13.59 -18.32 -8.68
CA ILE A 187 -14.67 -18.46 -7.68
C ILE A 187 -14.46 -17.41 -6.60
N ASN A 188 -15.45 -16.54 -6.43
CA ASN A 188 -15.37 -15.40 -5.52
C ASN A 188 -15.78 -15.76 -4.09
N TYR A 189 -14.93 -15.38 -3.11
CA TYR A 189 -15.17 -15.55 -1.68
C TYR A 189 -15.11 -14.20 -0.97
N ARG A 190 -15.88 -14.06 0.12
CA ARG A 190 -15.88 -12.85 0.95
C ARG A 190 -14.72 -12.82 1.94
N GLY A 191 -14.20 -13.99 2.33
CA GLY A 191 -13.14 -14.13 3.32
C GLY A 191 -12.17 -15.26 3.02
N SER A 192 -10.91 -15.08 3.45
CA SER A 192 -9.84 -16.06 3.24
C SER A 192 -10.05 -17.38 4.00
N VAL A 193 -10.75 -17.35 5.13
CA VAL A 193 -11.08 -18.54 5.91
C VAL A 193 -12.06 -19.43 5.14
N GLU A 194 -13.15 -18.86 4.63
CA GLU A 194 -14.13 -19.56 3.78
C GLU A 194 -13.47 -20.14 2.51
N MET A 195 -12.66 -19.31 1.84
CA MET A 195 -11.90 -19.75 0.67
C MET A 195 -10.94 -20.90 0.96
N THR A 196 -10.29 -20.90 2.13
CA THR A 196 -9.40 -22.01 2.55
C THR A 196 -10.19 -23.27 2.90
N ALA A 197 -11.37 -23.14 3.49
CA ALA A 197 -12.24 -24.28 3.76
C ALA A 197 -12.70 -24.96 2.45
N ALA A 198 -13.07 -24.19 1.44
CA ALA A 198 -13.41 -24.70 0.10
C ALA A 198 -12.22 -25.40 -0.58
N LEU A 199 -10.99 -24.87 -0.40
CA LEU A 199 -9.78 -25.53 -0.88
C LEU A 199 -9.55 -26.89 -0.18
N LEU A 200 -9.76 -26.95 1.14
CA LEU A 200 -9.65 -28.20 1.92
C LEU A 200 -10.69 -29.25 1.53
N ALA A 201 -11.88 -28.79 1.16
CA ALA A 201 -12.99 -29.65 0.67
C ALA A 201 -12.80 -30.07 -0.80
N ASN A 202 -11.83 -29.49 -1.52
CA ASN A 202 -11.60 -29.65 -2.95
C ASN A 202 -12.72 -29.10 -3.86
N ASP A 203 -13.54 -28.17 -3.35
CA ASP A 203 -14.51 -27.41 -4.16
C ASP A 203 -13.79 -26.48 -5.15
N ILE A 204 -12.63 -25.99 -4.73
CA ILE A 204 -11.65 -25.26 -5.56
C ILE A 204 -10.27 -25.91 -5.42
N GLN A 205 -9.41 -25.76 -6.42
CA GLN A 205 -8.14 -26.48 -6.50
C GLN A 205 -6.93 -25.61 -6.17
N MET A 206 -7.05 -24.29 -6.27
CA MET A 206 -5.94 -23.38 -5.94
C MET A 206 -6.42 -22.01 -5.44
N ILE A 207 -5.63 -21.43 -4.52
CA ILE A 207 -5.88 -20.11 -3.95
C ILE A 207 -4.57 -19.35 -3.70
N PRO A 208 -4.57 -18.01 -3.81
CA PRO A 208 -3.54 -17.16 -3.25
C PRO A 208 -3.99 -16.67 -1.88
N THR A 209 -3.25 -16.99 -0.83
CA THR A 209 -3.55 -16.49 0.52
C THR A 209 -2.27 -16.35 1.35
N THR A 210 -2.40 -15.86 2.59
CA THR A 210 -1.27 -15.71 3.51
C THR A 210 -0.99 -17.00 4.27
N TYR A 211 0.26 -17.17 4.72
CA TYR A 211 0.64 -18.33 5.53
C TYR A 211 -0.19 -18.46 6.81
N SER A 212 -0.52 -17.35 7.45
CA SER A 212 -1.31 -17.33 8.69
C SER A 212 -2.68 -17.99 8.56
N VAL A 213 -3.26 -18.03 7.35
CA VAL A 213 -4.59 -18.60 7.09
C VAL A 213 -4.50 -20.07 6.67
N ALA A 214 -3.72 -20.38 5.65
CA ALA A 214 -3.68 -21.73 5.08
C ALA A 214 -2.49 -22.58 5.60
N GLY A 215 -1.43 -21.95 6.11
CA GLY A 215 -0.24 -22.63 6.61
C GLY A 215 -0.51 -23.68 7.70
N PRO A 216 -1.38 -23.42 8.70
CA PRO A 216 -1.72 -24.41 9.72
C PRO A 216 -2.28 -25.74 9.16
N HIS A 217 -2.86 -25.72 7.96
CA HIS A 217 -3.45 -26.89 7.32
C HIS A 217 -2.46 -27.72 6.49
N LEU A 218 -1.22 -27.26 6.29
CA LEU A 218 -0.20 -28.02 5.54
C LEU A 218 0.13 -29.36 6.20
N ALA A 219 0.18 -29.41 7.54
CA ALA A 219 0.46 -30.64 8.28
C ALA A 219 -0.58 -31.75 8.04
N SER A 220 -1.80 -31.41 7.62
CA SER A 220 -2.83 -32.41 7.28
C SER A 220 -2.56 -33.15 5.97
N GLY A 221 -1.61 -32.71 5.15
CA GLY A 221 -1.33 -33.23 3.83
C GLY A 221 -2.41 -32.93 2.78
N LYS A 222 -3.51 -32.27 3.14
CA LYS A 222 -4.60 -31.93 2.21
C LYS A 222 -4.28 -30.72 1.33
N LEU A 223 -3.36 -29.88 1.78
CA LEU A 223 -2.88 -28.70 1.03
C LEU A 223 -1.39 -28.80 0.76
N ARG A 224 -0.97 -28.12 -0.30
CA ARG A 224 0.43 -27.94 -0.65
C ARG A 224 0.70 -26.49 -0.99
N ALA A 225 1.79 -25.91 -0.45
CA ALA A 225 2.30 -24.61 -0.83
C ALA A 225 3.24 -24.77 -2.03
N ILE A 226 2.94 -24.11 -3.14
CA ILE A 226 3.64 -24.29 -4.41
C ILE A 226 4.66 -23.18 -4.69
N GLY A 227 4.35 -21.96 -4.27
CA GLY A 227 5.21 -20.83 -4.53
C GLY A 227 4.73 -19.57 -3.85
N VAL A 228 5.55 -18.55 -3.88
CA VAL A 228 5.28 -17.23 -3.30
C VAL A 228 5.11 -16.22 -4.42
N ALA A 229 4.05 -15.42 -4.35
CA ALA A 229 3.87 -14.27 -5.22
C ALA A 229 4.74 -13.11 -4.72
N GLY A 230 5.97 -13.04 -5.18
CA GLY A 230 6.92 -12.01 -4.80
C GLY A 230 8.23 -12.12 -5.57
N PRO A 231 9.08 -11.10 -5.50
CA PRO A 231 10.34 -11.05 -6.25
C PRO A 231 11.42 -12.01 -5.73
N LYS A 232 11.27 -12.53 -4.51
CA LYS A 232 12.22 -13.46 -3.87
C LYS A 232 11.49 -14.58 -3.14
N PRO A 233 12.08 -15.80 -3.00
CA PRO A 233 11.55 -16.84 -2.13
C PRO A 233 11.45 -16.37 -0.67
N VAL A 234 10.38 -16.76 0.02
CA VAL A 234 10.25 -16.54 1.48
C VAL A 234 11.23 -17.49 2.18
N GLY A 235 12.13 -16.95 2.99
CA GLY A 235 13.15 -17.73 3.69
C GLY A 235 14.59 -17.36 3.33
N ALA A 236 14.82 -16.58 2.27
CA ALA A 236 16.08 -15.87 2.11
C ALA A 236 16.08 -14.69 3.11
N SER A 237 16.51 -14.95 4.35
CA SER A 237 16.68 -13.91 5.36
C SER A 237 17.66 -12.86 4.82
N ASP A 238 17.18 -11.65 4.52
CA ASP A 238 18.04 -10.48 4.53
C ASP A 238 18.36 -10.19 6.02
N SER A 239 19.25 -11.00 6.59
CA SER A 239 19.99 -10.66 7.80
C SER A 239 21.06 -9.65 7.37
N ARG A 240 20.70 -8.38 7.30
CA ARG A 240 21.64 -7.24 7.38
C ARG A 240 20.99 -6.10 8.15
#